data_eb501ce5fb200c0f965676d2d3ac7823
#
_entry.id   eb501ce5fb200c0f965676d2d3ac7823
#
_cell.length_a   1.000
_cell.length_b   1.000
_cell.length_c   1.000
_cell.angle_alpha   90.00
_cell.angle_beta   90.00
_cell.angle_gamma   90.00
#
_symmetry.space_group_name_H-M   'P 1'
#
loop_
_entity.id
_entity.type
_entity.pdbx_description
1 polymer ?
#
loop_
_entity_poly.entity_id
_entity_poly.type
_entity_poly.pdbx_seq_one_letter_code
_entity_poly.pdbx_strand_id
1 'polypeptide(L)'
;SPLTDSVIPALFLKAKGRTLALLVDEINDELEIIIKSFQPPIDGIKLYTGATILGDGKLYPVLSSTWLMGLEETSTGDLRLLAERKSVTVLVVDDSKTSRTLLQEILDFAGFRVDIAEDGVEAFDLLVSGKYDVLVSDIEMPNMNGLELTVKVRQTPELSKLPVILVTGLAREEDKARGVKAGANAYILKKSFDQSVLIDTINFFVNNKDI
;
A
#
# COMPACT_ATOMS: atom_id res chain seq x y z
N SER A 1 -38.96 3.02 15.03
CA SER A 1 -38.32 1.87 14.37
C SER A 1 -37.52 1.14 15.42
N PRO A 2 -37.65 -0.18 15.59
CA PRO A 2 -36.86 -0.93 16.55
C PRO A 2 -35.38 -0.91 16.06
N LEU A 3 -34.49 -0.59 17.02
CA LEU A 3 -33.07 -0.84 16.86
C LEU A 3 -32.92 -2.35 16.69
N THR A 4 -32.49 -2.80 15.53
CA THR A 4 -32.06 -4.18 15.34
C THR A 4 -30.80 -4.34 16.19
N ASP A 5 -30.91 -5.12 17.28
CA ASP A 5 -29.77 -5.57 18.07
C ASP A 5 -28.85 -6.41 17.18
N SER A 6 -27.93 -5.77 16.49
CA SER A 6 -26.85 -6.47 15.79
C SER A 6 -25.82 -6.88 16.84
N VAL A 7 -25.77 -8.17 17.15
CA VAL A 7 -24.73 -8.76 18.00
C VAL A 7 -23.45 -8.76 17.17
N ILE A 8 -22.45 -8.03 17.63
CA ILE A 8 -21.11 -8.00 17.00
C ILE A 8 -20.23 -9.02 17.73
N PRO A 9 -19.68 -10.03 17.06
CA PRO A 9 -18.77 -10.99 17.67
C PRO A 9 -17.50 -10.30 18.20
N ALA A 10 -16.98 -10.77 19.33
CA ALA A 10 -15.76 -10.24 19.92
C ALA A 10 -14.84 -11.36 20.41
N LEU A 11 -13.54 -11.25 20.11
CA LEU A 11 -12.46 -12.10 20.64
C LEU A 11 -11.79 -11.40 21.82
N PHE A 12 -11.64 -12.11 22.94
CA PHE A 12 -10.95 -11.60 24.12
C PHE A 12 -9.53 -12.13 24.20
N LEU A 13 -8.55 -11.25 23.94
CA LEU A 13 -7.13 -11.53 24.11
C LEU A 13 -6.72 -11.21 25.55
N LYS A 14 -6.08 -12.16 26.24
CA LYS A 14 -5.58 -11.97 27.61
C LYS A 14 -4.07 -12.18 27.66
N ALA A 15 -3.34 -11.17 28.12
CA ALA A 15 -1.91 -11.29 28.36
C ALA A 15 -1.49 -10.34 29.49
N LYS A 16 -0.55 -10.79 30.34
CA LYS A 16 0.06 -9.99 31.44
C LYS A 16 -0.95 -9.28 32.33
N GLY A 17 -2.10 -9.91 32.63
CA GLY A 17 -3.15 -9.34 33.47
C GLY A 17 -4.08 -8.33 32.80
N ARG A 18 -3.93 -8.11 31.51
CA ARG A 18 -4.78 -7.24 30.67
C ARG A 18 -5.71 -8.06 29.79
N THR A 19 -6.82 -7.48 29.41
CA THR A 19 -7.79 -8.08 28.47
C THR A 19 -8.10 -7.05 27.39
N LEU A 20 -7.89 -7.44 26.13
CA LEU A 20 -8.29 -6.66 24.95
C LEU A 20 -9.49 -7.35 24.30
N ALA A 21 -10.56 -6.60 24.02
CA ALA A 21 -11.68 -7.07 23.21
C ALA A 21 -11.48 -6.64 21.76
N LEU A 22 -11.34 -7.60 20.85
CA LEU A 22 -11.25 -7.37 19.41
C LEU A 22 -12.61 -7.66 18.78
N LEU A 23 -13.27 -6.63 18.26
CA LEU A 23 -14.51 -6.78 17.50
C LEU A 23 -14.18 -7.34 16.12
N VAL A 24 -14.92 -8.33 15.67
CA VAL A 24 -14.71 -9.01 14.40
C VAL A 24 -16.06 -9.14 13.66
N ASP A 25 -16.01 -9.26 12.35
CA ASP A 25 -17.21 -9.42 11.54
C ASP A 25 -17.81 -10.83 11.71
N GLU A 26 -16.92 -11.84 11.81
CA GLU A 26 -17.31 -13.24 11.89
C GLU A 26 -16.25 -14.05 12.66
N ILE A 27 -16.70 -15.08 13.37
CA ILE A 27 -15.84 -16.10 13.98
C ILE A 27 -16.21 -17.43 13.30
N ASN A 28 -15.25 -17.98 12.54
CA ASN A 28 -15.48 -19.23 11.82
C ASN A 28 -15.17 -20.44 12.72
N ASP A 29 -13.94 -20.91 12.69
CA ASP A 29 -13.52 -22.12 13.39
C ASP A 29 -12.20 -21.92 14.16
N GLU A 30 -11.98 -22.78 15.15
CA GLU A 30 -10.67 -22.92 15.80
C GLU A 30 -9.88 -24.02 15.11
N LEU A 31 -8.70 -23.67 14.63
CA LEU A 31 -7.82 -24.58 13.88
C LEU A 31 -6.41 -24.59 14.46
N GLU A 32 -5.79 -25.79 14.48
CA GLU A 32 -4.36 -25.89 14.66
C GLU A 32 -3.65 -25.53 13.37
N ILE A 33 -2.75 -24.54 13.44
CA ILE A 33 -2.04 -24.01 12.28
C ILE A 33 -0.52 -24.04 12.47
N ILE A 34 0.20 -24.20 11.36
CA ILE A 34 1.65 -24.02 11.32
C ILE A 34 1.94 -22.62 10.83
N ILE A 35 2.50 -21.79 11.70
CA ILE A 35 2.87 -20.42 11.37
C ILE A 35 4.26 -20.42 10.73
N LYS A 36 4.38 -19.89 9.52
CA LYS A 36 5.65 -19.59 8.87
C LYS A 36 5.94 -18.12 9.09
N SER A 37 7.05 -17.82 9.78
CA SER A 37 7.50 -16.44 9.98
C SER A 37 7.82 -15.79 8.66
N PHE A 38 7.53 -14.50 8.54
CA PHE A 38 7.95 -13.72 7.40
C PHE A 38 9.47 -13.61 7.34
N GLN A 39 9.99 -13.61 6.13
CA GLN A 39 11.40 -13.35 5.87
C GLN A 39 11.57 -11.96 5.23
N PRO A 40 12.77 -11.38 5.27
CA PRO A 40 12.99 -10.12 4.56
C PRO A 40 12.47 -10.20 3.12
N PRO A 41 11.80 -9.16 2.62
CA PRO A 41 11.66 -7.81 3.22
C PRO A 41 10.44 -7.59 4.10
N ILE A 42 9.57 -8.59 4.34
CA ILE A 42 8.28 -8.43 5.04
C ILE A 42 8.32 -8.80 6.54
N ASP A 43 9.47 -9.19 7.06
CA ASP A 43 9.68 -9.52 8.48
C ASP A 43 9.56 -8.31 9.43
N GLY A 44 9.60 -7.07 8.89
CA GLY A 44 9.41 -5.83 9.63
C GLY A 44 7.96 -5.50 10.00
N ILE A 45 6.97 -6.25 9.52
CA ILE A 45 5.55 -5.99 9.79
C ILE A 45 5.16 -6.53 11.16
N LYS A 46 5.28 -5.71 12.19
CA LYS A 46 5.05 -6.10 13.60
C LYS A 46 3.62 -6.54 13.91
N LEU A 47 2.63 -6.13 13.08
CA LEU A 47 1.23 -6.50 13.22
C LEU A 47 1.00 -8.01 13.07
N TYR A 48 1.84 -8.69 12.31
CA TYR A 48 1.71 -10.12 12.04
C TYR A 48 2.89 -10.90 12.61
N THR A 49 2.60 -12.10 13.15
CA THR A 49 3.63 -13.06 13.58
C THR A 49 4.19 -13.85 12.40
N GLY A 50 3.42 -13.97 11.33
CA GLY A 50 3.73 -14.74 10.14
C GLY A 50 2.48 -15.03 9.33
N ALA A 51 2.51 -16.06 8.51
CA ALA A 51 1.37 -16.53 7.74
C ALA A 51 1.22 -18.05 7.81
N THR A 52 0.01 -18.54 7.51
CA THR A 52 -0.30 -19.96 7.38
C THR A 52 -1.04 -20.22 6.08
N ILE A 53 -1.01 -21.48 5.62
CA ILE A 53 -1.84 -21.93 4.49
C ILE A 53 -2.89 -22.88 5.05
N LEU A 54 -4.15 -22.57 4.83
CA LEU A 54 -5.27 -23.42 5.26
C LEU A 54 -5.59 -24.49 4.20
N GLY A 55 -6.58 -25.34 4.52
CA GLY A 55 -6.99 -26.46 3.67
C GLY A 55 -7.54 -26.06 2.29
N ASP A 56 -7.92 -24.81 2.10
CA ASP A 56 -8.34 -24.22 0.82
C ASP A 56 -7.15 -23.78 -0.07
N GLY A 57 -5.92 -23.95 0.42
CA GLY A 57 -4.70 -23.58 -0.29
C GLY A 57 -4.36 -22.09 -0.27
N LYS A 58 -5.17 -21.25 0.41
CA LYS A 58 -4.92 -19.81 0.51
C LYS A 58 -3.99 -19.48 1.66
N LEU A 59 -3.27 -18.37 1.50
CA LEU A 59 -2.39 -17.84 2.53
C LEU A 59 -3.16 -16.86 3.42
N TYR A 60 -3.07 -17.08 4.73
CA TYR A 60 -3.71 -16.25 5.74
C TYR A 60 -2.66 -15.64 6.67
N PRO A 61 -2.60 -14.30 6.82
CA PRO A 61 -1.72 -13.67 7.78
C PRO A 61 -2.20 -13.95 9.21
N VAL A 62 -1.23 -14.19 10.11
CA VAL A 62 -1.51 -14.46 11.53
C VAL A 62 -1.17 -13.23 12.36
N LEU A 63 -2.17 -12.63 12.99
CA LEU A 63 -2.02 -11.42 13.81
C LEU A 63 -1.13 -11.68 15.04
N SER A 64 -0.28 -10.72 15.36
CA SER A 64 0.54 -10.73 16.57
C SER A 64 -0.27 -10.27 17.78
N SER A 65 -0.65 -11.19 18.66
CA SER A 65 -1.33 -10.85 19.90
C SER A 65 -0.49 -9.91 20.80
N THR A 66 0.82 -10.09 20.80
CA THR A 66 1.74 -9.22 21.56
C THR A 66 1.71 -7.78 21.05
N TRP A 67 1.68 -7.58 19.74
CA TRP A 67 1.59 -6.27 19.14
C TRP A 67 0.23 -5.63 19.39
N LEU A 68 -0.86 -6.39 19.24
CA LEU A 68 -2.23 -5.93 19.53
C LEU A 68 -2.37 -5.49 21.00
N MET A 69 -1.79 -6.24 21.95
CA MET A 69 -1.79 -5.86 23.36
C MET A 69 -0.92 -4.64 23.68
N GLY A 70 0.08 -4.33 22.84
CA GLY A 70 0.92 -3.13 22.95
C GLY A 70 0.23 -1.87 22.44
N LEU A 71 -0.79 -1.98 21.60
CA LEU A 71 -1.54 -0.82 21.09
C LEU A 71 -2.28 -0.05 22.20
N GLU A 72 -2.59 -0.70 23.33
CA GLU A 72 -3.24 -0.03 24.48
C GLU A 72 -2.34 1.01 25.16
N GLU A 73 -1.02 0.96 24.97
CA GLU A 73 -0.09 1.95 25.50
C GLU A 73 -0.02 3.21 24.62
N THR A 74 -0.49 3.11 23.37
CA THR A 74 -0.71 4.23 22.47
C THR A 74 -2.11 4.78 22.76
N SER A 75 -2.18 6.02 23.22
CA SER A 75 -3.42 6.70 23.64
C SER A 75 -4.53 6.50 22.61
N THR A 76 -5.79 6.46 23.08
CA THR A 76 -7.05 6.36 22.29
C THR A 76 -7.11 7.31 21.08
N GLY A 77 -6.26 8.35 21.03
CA GLY A 77 -6.03 9.23 19.90
C GLY A 77 -5.41 8.53 18.69
N ASP A 78 -4.48 7.58 18.92
CA ASP A 78 -3.78 6.91 17.83
C ASP A 78 -4.62 5.81 17.16
N LEU A 79 -5.56 5.20 17.87
CA LEU A 79 -6.54 4.28 17.27
C LEU A 79 -7.56 5.00 16.38
N ARG A 80 -7.95 6.24 16.76
CA ARG A 80 -8.72 7.11 15.86
C ARG A 80 -7.89 7.52 14.64
N LEU A 81 -6.59 7.80 14.81
CA LEU A 81 -5.67 8.09 13.71
C LEU A 81 -5.48 6.88 12.77
N LEU A 82 -5.57 5.65 13.26
CA LEU A 82 -5.56 4.45 12.42
C LEU A 82 -6.90 4.23 11.69
N ALA A 83 -8.02 4.58 12.33
CA ALA A 83 -9.35 4.54 11.72
C ALA A 83 -9.64 5.76 10.83
N GLU A 84 -8.99 6.90 11.08
CA GLU A 84 -9.06 8.14 10.31
C GLU A 84 -7.88 8.28 9.33
N ARG A 85 -6.97 7.34 9.24
CA ARG A 85 -5.99 7.32 8.14
C ARG A 85 -6.80 7.26 6.86
N LYS A 86 -6.97 8.44 6.26
CA LYS A 86 -7.47 8.61 4.91
C LYS A 86 -6.78 7.54 4.09
N SER A 87 -7.52 6.58 3.57
CA SER A 87 -6.94 5.50 2.78
C SER A 87 -6.13 6.15 1.66
N VAL A 88 -4.82 5.99 1.71
CA VAL A 88 -3.92 6.54 0.69
C VAL A 88 -4.25 5.87 -0.62
N THR A 89 -4.60 6.67 -1.62
CA THR A 89 -4.96 6.17 -2.95
C THR A 89 -3.78 6.33 -3.89
N VAL A 90 -3.31 5.20 -4.41
CA VAL A 90 -2.17 5.11 -5.33
C VAL A 90 -2.68 4.76 -6.73
N LEU A 91 -2.24 5.49 -7.75
CA LEU A 91 -2.43 5.08 -9.14
C LEU A 91 -1.17 4.36 -9.63
N VAL A 92 -1.32 3.12 -10.07
CA VAL A 92 -0.24 2.30 -10.65
C VAL A 92 -0.41 2.24 -12.16
N VAL A 93 0.66 2.57 -12.90
CA VAL A 93 0.66 2.61 -14.36
C VAL A 93 1.82 1.79 -14.92
N ASP A 94 1.49 0.77 -15.71
CA ASP A 94 2.48 -0.13 -16.34
C ASP A 94 1.78 -0.83 -17.52
N ASP A 95 2.40 -0.96 -18.67
CA ASP A 95 1.80 -1.64 -19.84
C ASP A 95 1.74 -3.16 -19.66
N SER A 96 2.62 -3.72 -18.83
CA SER A 96 2.64 -5.13 -18.48
C SER A 96 1.56 -5.47 -17.46
N LYS A 97 0.56 -6.24 -17.86
CA LYS A 97 -0.49 -6.75 -16.96
C LYS A 97 0.09 -7.46 -15.73
N THR A 98 1.16 -8.25 -15.92
CA THR A 98 1.81 -8.97 -14.80
C THR A 98 2.42 -8.00 -13.80
N SER A 99 3.13 -6.97 -14.27
CA SER A 99 3.72 -5.94 -13.40
C SER A 99 2.64 -5.16 -12.66
N ARG A 100 1.56 -4.75 -13.36
CA ARG A 100 0.42 -4.05 -12.73
C ARG A 100 -0.20 -4.87 -11.61
N THR A 101 -0.54 -6.15 -11.90
CA THR A 101 -1.14 -7.03 -10.89
C THR A 101 -0.21 -7.21 -9.69
N LEU A 102 1.08 -7.44 -9.93
CA LEU A 102 2.05 -7.61 -8.83
C LEU A 102 2.15 -6.35 -7.95
N LEU A 103 2.28 -5.17 -8.57
CA LEU A 103 2.35 -3.90 -7.83
C LEU A 103 1.05 -3.63 -7.07
N GLN A 104 -0.10 -3.91 -7.68
CA GLN A 104 -1.40 -3.79 -7.03
C GLN A 104 -1.49 -4.69 -5.80
N GLU A 105 -1.18 -5.99 -5.92
CA GLU A 105 -1.22 -6.93 -4.79
C GLU A 105 -0.30 -6.51 -3.65
N ILE A 106 0.92 -6.06 -3.97
CA ILE A 106 1.89 -5.56 -2.97
C ILE A 106 1.32 -4.36 -2.21
N LEU A 107 0.75 -3.39 -2.91
CA LEU A 107 0.27 -2.16 -2.33
C LEU A 107 -1.07 -2.34 -1.60
N ASP A 108 -1.98 -3.16 -2.13
CA ASP A 108 -3.22 -3.55 -1.45
C ASP A 108 -2.91 -4.26 -0.14
N PHE A 109 -1.93 -5.19 -0.15
CA PHE A 109 -1.47 -5.88 1.07
C PHE A 109 -0.87 -4.91 2.09
N ALA A 110 -0.20 -3.84 1.63
CA ALA A 110 0.33 -2.79 2.50
C ALA A 110 -0.74 -1.82 3.02
N GLY A 111 -2.02 -1.99 2.63
CA GLY A 111 -3.15 -1.21 3.11
C GLY A 111 -3.43 0.07 2.31
N PHE A 112 -2.85 0.22 1.12
CA PHE A 112 -3.18 1.29 0.18
C PHE A 112 -4.44 0.94 -0.62
N ARG A 113 -5.13 1.95 -1.11
CA ARG A 113 -6.15 1.78 -2.13
C ARG A 113 -5.49 1.95 -3.49
N VAL A 114 -5.63 0.98 -4.40
CA VAL A 114 -4.90 0.97 -5.66
C VAL A 114 -5.86 0.97 -6.84
N ASP A 115 -5.73 1.99 -7.69
CA ASP A 115 -6.29 1.98 -9.04
C ASP A 115 -5.15 1.73 -10.04
N ILE A 116 -5.46 1.16 -11.20
CA ILE A 116 -4.48 0.77 -12.22
C ILE A 116 -4.80 1.39 -13.57
N ALA A 117 -3.78 1.66 -14.38
CA ALA A 117 -3.88 2.08 -15.77
C ALA A 117 -2.86 1.36 -16.65
N GLU A 118 -3.16 1.20 -17.95
CA GLU A 118 -2.31 0.47 -18.89
C GLU A 118 -1.27 1.35 -19.58
N ASP A 119 -1.53 2.65 -19.67
CA ASP A 119 -0.62 3.63 -20.26
C ASP A 119 -0.79 5.02 -19.65
N GLY A 120 0.07 5.94 -20.08
CA GLY A 120 0.04 7.31 -19.56
C GLY A 120 -1.19 8.12 -19.98
N VAL A 121 -1.91 7.73 -21.04
CA VAL A 121 -3.12 8.45 -21.47
C VAL A 121 -4.25 8.12 -20.51
N GLU A 122 -4.53 6.84 -20.30
CA GLU A 122 -5.52 6.37 -19.33
C GLU A 122 -5.22 6.89 -17.92
N ALA A 123 -3.93 6.80 -17.52
CA ALA A 123 -3.50 7.32 -16.23
C ALA A 123 -3.79 8.81 -16.06
N PHE A 124 -3.54 9.62 -17.08
CA PHE A 124 -3.79 11.04 -16.99
C PHE A 124 -5.28 11.36 -16.88
N ASP A 125 -6.14 10.63 -17.60
CA ASP A 125 -7.60 10.80 -17.53
C ASP A 125 -8.13 10.43 -16.13
N LEU A 126 -7.58 9.37 -15.52
CA LEU A 126 -7.88 9.00 -14.13
C LEU A 126 -7.41 10.08 -13.14
N LEU A 127 -6.20 10.62 -13.31
CA LEU A 127 -5.65 11.66 -12.44
C LEU A 127 -6.48 12.94 -12.46
N VAL A 128 -7.01 13.33 -13.62
CA VAL A 128 -7.84 14.53 -13.76
C VAL A 128 -9.24 14.32 -13.15
N SER A 129 -9.78 13.12 -13.27
CA SER A 129 -11.14 12.80 -12.80
C SER A 129 -11.20 12.33 -11.34
N GLY A 130 -10.08 11.81 -10.81
CA GLY A 130 -9.98 11.21 -9.49
C GLY A 130 -9.19 12.03 -8.47
N LYS A 131 -9.00 11.43 -7.29
CA LYS A 131 -8.14 11.99 -6.24
C LYS A 131 -7.13 10.92 -5.83
N TYR A 132 -5.89 11.16 -6.18
CA TYR A 132 -4.77 10.27 -5.87
C TYR A 132 -3.78 10.99 -4.97
N ASP A 133 -3.12 10.21 -4.12
CA ASP A 133 -2.10 10.70 -3.21
C ASP A 133 -0.70 10.51 -3.77
N VAL A 134 -0.50 9.48 -4.62
CA VAL A 134 0.78 9.14 -5.27
C VAL A 134 0.51 8.51 -6.64
N LEU A 135 1.36 8.81 -7.60
CA LEU A 135 1.45 8.13 -8.90
C LEU A 135 2.71 7.24 -8.90
N VAL A 136 2.53 5.95 -9.20
CA VAL A 136 3.60 4.98 -9.46
C VAL A 136 3.53 4.58 -10.92
N SER A 137 4.55 4.88 -11.72
CA SER A 137 4.51 4.68 -13.18
C SER A 137 5.75 3.99 -13.70
N ASP A 138 5.58 3.04 -14.64
CA ASP A 138 6.67 2.65 -15.51
C ASP A 138 7.05 3.82 -16.46
N ILE A 139 8.25 3.76 -17.01
CA ILE A 139 8.71 4.70 -18.04
C ILE A 139 8.33 4.22 -19.43
N GLU A 140 8.59 2.96 -19.74
CA GLU A 140 8.43 2.41 -21.09
C GLU A 140 7.02 1.90 -21.30
N MET A 141 6.14 2.76 -21.81
CA MET A 141 4.74 2.44 -22.11
C MET A 141 4.34 2.99 -23.48
N PRO A 142 3.36 2.35 -24.15
CA PRO A 142 2.81 2.87 -25.41
C PRO A 142 2.02 4.17 -25.20
N ASN A 143 1.67 4.83 -26.29
CA ASN A 143 0.85 6.04 -26.36
C ASN A 143 1.44 7.25 -25.63
N MET A 144 1.59 7.19 -24.33
CA MET A 144 2.25 8.18 -23.48
C MET A 144 3.14 7.46 -22.46
N ASN A 145 4.45 7.69 -22.55
CA ASN A 145 5.41 7.10 -21.63
C ASN A 145 5.40 7.80 -20.26
N GLY A 146 6.03 7.17 -19.25
CA GLY A 146 5.99 7.68 -17.86
C GLY A 146 6.71 9.03 -17.68
N LEU A 147 7.69 9.37 -18.53
CA LEU A 147 8.33 10.69 -18.48
C LEU A 147 7.40 11.77 -19.03
N GLU A 148 6.73 11.50 -20.14
CA GLU A 148 5.73 12.39 -20.74
C GLU A 148 4.54 12.61 -19.79
N LEU A 149 4.05 11.52 -19.16
CA LEU A 149 3.03 11.59 -18.12
C LEU A 149 3.48 12.48 -16.96
N THR A 150 4.72 12.29 -16.47
CA THR A 150 5.27 13.10 -15.39
C THR A 150 5.30 14.58 -15.75
N VAL A 151 5.80 14.93 -16.94
CA VAL A 151 5.82 16.33 -17.42
C VAL A 151 4.41 16.91 -17.47
N LYS A 152 3.44 16.16 -17.99
CA LYS A 152 2.04 16.58 -18.08
C LYS A 152 1.40 16.80 -16.72
N VAL A 153 1.69 15.92 -15.75
CA VAL A 153 1.29 16.07 -14.34
C VAL A 153 1.86 17.36 -13.75
N ARG A 154 3.14 17.67 -13.98
CA ARG A 154 3.77 18.91 -13.47
C ARG A 154 3.24 20.19 -14.12
N GLN A 155 2.78 20.09 -15.37
CA GLN A 155 2.17 21.21 -16.09
C GLN A 155 0.71 21.47 -15.73
N THR A 156 0.06 20.52 -15.07
CA THR A 156 -1.33 20.63 -14.63
C THR A 156 -1.37 21.19 -13.20
N PRO A 157 -1.91 22.41 -12.97
CA PRO A 157 -1.81 23.08 -11.66
C PRO A 157 -2.31 22.24 -10.49
N GLU A 158 -3.45 21.54 -10.68
CA GLU A 158 -4.09 20.71 -9.64
C GLU A 158 -3.27 19.46 -9.28
N LEU A 159 -2.43 18.98 -10.22
CA LEU A 159 -1.63 17.78 -10.11
C LEU A 159 -0.14 18.08 -9.88
N SER A 160 0.27 19.34 -9.97
CA SER A 160 1.68 19.74 -9.99
C SER A 160 2.47 19.31 -8.75
N LYS A 161 1.78 19.12 -7.61
CA LYS A 161 2.34 18.66 -6.34
C LYS A 161 2.17 17.17 -6.09
N LEU A 162 1.49 16.43 -6.99
CA LEU A 162 1.31 14.99 -6.84
C LEU A 162 2.68 14.28 -6.85
N PRO A 163 3.02 13.50 -5.82
CA PRO A 163 4.22 12.69 -5.84
C PRO A 163 4.21 11.68 -6.99
N VAL A 164 5.29 11.64 -7.77
CA VAL A 164 5.49 10.72 -8.90
C VAL A 164 6.71 9.85 -8.63
N ILE A 165 6.51 8.54 -8.57
CA ILE A 165 7.54 7.52 -8.39
C ILE A 165 7.65 6.75 -9.72
N LEU A 166 8.83 6.77 -10.34
CA LEU A 166 9.10 5.98 -11.54
C LEU A 166 9.68 4.62 -11.15
N VAL A 167 9.05 3.53 -11.62
CA VAL A 167 9.48 2.14 -11.38
C VAL A 167 9.76 1.49 -12.72
N THR A 168 11.04 1.31 -13.10
CA THR A 168 11.41 0.95 -14.46
C THR A 168 12.56 -0.03 -14.55
N GLY A 169 12.67 -0.72 -15.69
CA GLY A 169 13.81 -1.57 -16.05
C GLY A 169 15.05 -0.80 -16.47
N LEU A 170 14.93 0.49 -16.79
CA LEU A 170 16.01 1.33 -17.25
C LEU A 170 16.97 1.67 -16.10
N ALA A 171 18.23 1.25 -16.24
CA ALA A 171 19.23 1.37 -15.17
C ALA A 171 20.34 2.40 -15.47
N ARG A 172 20.31 3.08 -16.62
CA ARG A 172 21.35 4.03 -17.02
C ARG A 172 21.21 5.34 -16.24
N GLU A 173 22.34 5.97 -15.92
CA GLU A 173 22.31 7.27 -15.24
C GLU A 173 21.62 8.37 -16.08
N GLU A 174 21.68 8.27 -17.41
CA GLU A 174 20.98 9.17 -18.32
C GLU A 174 19.45 9.08 -18.15
N ASP A 175 18.92 7.88 -17.93
CA ASP A 175 17.46 7.66 -17.74
C ASP A 175 17.00 8.21 -16.40
N LYS A 176 17.80 8.05 -15.36
CA LYS A 176 17.54 8.67 -14.05
C LYS A 176 17.55 10.20 -14.16
N ALA A 177 18.56 10.77 -14.87
CA ALA A 177 18.63 12.21 -15.08
C ALA A 177 17.41 12.75 -15.86
N ARG A 178 16.89 11.98 -16.83
CA ARG A 178 15.65 12.30 -17.55
C ARG A 178 14.44 12.27 -16.62
N GLY A 179 14.34 11.27 -15.71
CA GLY A 179 13.30 11.19 -14.71
C GLY A 179 13.28 12.42 -13.80
N VAL A 180 14.43 12.80 -13.27
CA VAL A 180 14.60 14.02 -12.44
C VAL A 180 14.20 15.26 -13.23
N LYS A 181 14.66 15.40 -14.48
CA LYS A 181 14.32 16.53 -15.34
C LYS A 181 12.83 16.62 -15.68
N ALA A 182 12.15 15.48 -15.79
CA ALA A 182 10.70 15.42 -15.97
C ALA A 182 9.94 15.85 -14.72
N GLY A 183 10.58 15.86 -13.54
CA GLY A 183 10.00 16.24 -12.27
C GLY A 183 9.52 15.06 -11.41
N ALA A 184 10.03 13.85 -11.65
CA ALA A 184 9.76 12.71 -10.78
C ALA A 184 10.38 12.93 -9.38
N ASN A 185 9.68 12.46 -8.34
CA ASN A 185 10.12 12.57 -6.96
C ASN A 185 11.04 11.41 -6.53
N ALA A 186 10.84 10.23 -7.13
CA ALA A 186 11.67 9.07 -6.90
C ALA A 186 11.82 8.20 -8.15
N TYR A 187 12.87 7.36 -8.16
CA TYR A 187 13.21 6.46 -9.25
C TYR A 187 13.64 5.11 -8.67
N ILE A 188 12.90 4.05 -8.98
CA ILE A 188 13.12 2.69 -8.47
C ILE A 188 13.39 1.74 -9.64
N LEU A 189 14.45 0.93 -9.53
CA LEU A 189 14.80 -0.05 -10.57
C LEU A 189 14.05 -1.38 -10.36
N LYS A 190 13.34 -1.86 -11.40
CA LYS A 190 12.66 -3.18 -11.39
C LYS A 190 13.62 -4.34 -11.12
N LYS A 191 14.89 -4.26 -11.52
CA LYS A 191 15.90 -5.32 -11.31
C LYS A 191 16.33 -5.49 -9.86
N SER A 192 16.31 -4.42 -9.08
CA SER A 192 16.61 -4.41 -7.65
C SER A 192 15.36 -4.03 -6.84
N PHE A 193 14.19 -4.42 -7.35
CA PHE A 193 12.93 -4.07 -6.75
C PHE A 193 12.79 -4.74 -5.38
N ASP A 194 12.73 -3.89 -4.37
CA ASP A 194 12.39 -4.25 -3.01
C ASP A 194 11.05 -3.61 -2.67
N GLN A 195 10.09 -4.43 -2.30
CA GLN A 195 8.72 -3.98 -1.96
C GLN A 195 8.74 -2.98 -0.81
N SER A 196 9.62 -3.17 0.18
CA SER A 196 9.76 -2.25 1.31
C SER A 196 10.20 -0.86 0.86
N VAL A 197 11.12 -0.77 -0.09
CA VAL A 197 11.59 0.52 -0.64
C VAL A 197 10.46 1.29 -1.32
N LEU A 198 9.58 0.61 -2.08
CA LEU A 198 8.41 1.26 -2.68
C LEU A 198 7.44 1.75 -1.62
N ILE A 199 7.08 0.89 -0.66
CA ILE A 199 6.15 1.20 0.43
C ILE A 199 6.67 2.36 1.28
N ASP A 200 7.94 2.34 1.66
CA ASP A 200 8.58 3.39 2.45
C ASP A 200 8.64 4.71 1.69
N THR A 201 8.92 4.65 0.37
CA THR A 201 8.93 5.83 -0.49
C THR A 201 7.54 6.46 -0.61
N ILE A 202 6.49 5.65 -0.78
CA ILE A 202 5.10 6.14 -0.79
C ILE A 202 4.76 6.78 0.55
N ASN A 203 5.02 6.10 1.66
CA ASN A 203 4.76 6.60 3.01
C ASN A 203 5.51 7.91 3.29
N PHE A 204 6.75 8.03 2.83
CA PHE A 204 7.54 9.25 2.97
C PHE A 204 6.83 10.43 2.29
N PHE A 205 6.41 10.31 1.03
CA PHE A 205 5.77 11.41 0.30
C PHE A 205 4.36 11.71 0.82
N VAL A 206 3.60 10.72 1.25
CA VAL A 206 2.26 10.95 1.81
C VAL A 206 2.30 11.68 3.15
N ASN A 207 3.28 11.33 4.00
CA ASN A 207 3.42 11.94 5.32
C ASN A 207 4.10 13.33 5.28
N ASN A 208 4.77 13.69 4.17
CA ASN A 208 5.51 14.94 4.00
C ASN A 208 4.96 15.76 2.81
N LYS A 209 3.64 15.86 2.65
CA LYS A 209 2.99 16.57 1.53
C LYS A 209 3.29 18.08 1.47
N ASP A 210 3.93 18.66 2.47
CA ASP A 210 4.21 20.10 2.59
C ASP A 210 5.68 20.46 2.25
N ILE A 211 6.46 19.53 1.68
CA ILE A 211 7.86 19.78 1.28
C ILE A 211 7.93 20.14 -0.20
#